data_f455f99b616655a9d7d8414d9c3251b0
#
_entry.id   f455f99b616655a9d7d8414d9c3251b0
#
_cell.length_a   1.000
_cell.length_b   1.000
_cell.length_c   1.000
_cell.angle_alpha   90.00
_cell.angle_beta   90.00
_cell.angle_gamma   90.00
#
_symmetry.space_group_name_H-M   'P 1'
#
loop_
_entity.id
_entity.type
_entity.pdbx_description
1 polymer ?
#
loop_
_entity_poly.entity_id
_entity_poly.type
_entity_poly.pdbx_seq_one_letter_code
_entity_poly.pdbx_strand_id
1 'polypeptide(L)'
;MTRQLKLGIPKGSLEKATIDLFLQAGWKIDTHSRNYFPSVNDPDLYCALVRPQEMARYVMDGTLDLGLTGQDWIIERDCQDTVAAICELEYSKSSNQPCRWVLVVPKDSPIQCIEDLQNKKIATELVNFTQKYLKERNIQADVQFSWGATEAKVVEGLVDAVVEITETGSTIKAHGLRIVANLLETRTQLIANKSALHDPWKKTKIDQVALLLQAALAARHHVILKMNVPENQADAIVKALPSLRAPTVSHLYRTDWVAVETVVNRSLVRDLIPKLKGLGAEGILEYDLQKVV
;
A
#
# COMPACT_ATOMS: atom_id res chain seq x y z
N MET A 1 11.47 8.03 -31.92
CA MET A 1 11.39 8.09 -30.45
C MET A 1 10.82 6.77 -30.01
N THR A 2 11.48 6.07 -29.08
CA THR A 2 10.96 4.84 -28.48
C THR A 2 9.69 5.18 -27.70
N ARG A 3 8.65 4.39 -27.90
CA ARG A 3 7.36 4.55 -27.18
C ARG A 3 7.57 4.15 -25.74
N GLN A 4 7.26 5.03 -24.78
CA GLN A 4 7.43 4.77 -23.36
C GLN A 4 6.17 5.10 -22.57
N LEU A 5 5.85 4.29 -21.55
CA LEU A 5 4.86 4.58 -20.53
C LEU A 5 5.51 5.44 -19.45
N LYS A 6 4.93 6.60 -19.15
CA LYS A 6 5.44 7.54 -18.16
C LYS A 6 4.86 7.19 -16.79
N LEU A 7 5.72 6.71 -15.88
CA LEU A 7 5.38 6.22 -14.55
C LEU A 7 5.88 7.17 -13.46
N GLY A 8 4.96 7.64 -12.62
CA GLY A 8 5.27 8.38 -11.40
C GLY A 8 5.54 7.44 -10.22
N ILE A 9 6.71 7.58 -9.61
CA ILE A 9 7.09 6.89 -8.36
C ILE A 9 6.97 7.89 -7.21
N PRO A 10 6.31 7.54 -6.09
CA PRO A 10 6.16 8.46 -4.97
C PRO A 10 7.50 8.77 -4.31
N LYS A 11 7.84 10.07 -4.20
CA LYS A 11 9.02 10.55 -3.49
C LYS A 11 8.70 10.81 -2.01
N GLY A 12 9.63 10.47 -1.14
CA GLY A 12 9.51 10.70 0.30
C GLY A 12 9.23 9.43 1.09
N SER A 13 8.26 9.45 2.00
CA SER A 13 8.04 8.34 2.95
C SER A 13 7.73 6.98 2.30
N LEU A 14 7.07 6.96 1.15
CA LEU A 14 6.73 5.75 0.40
C LEU A 14 7.80 5.34 -0.63
N GLU A 15 8.80 6.16 -0.91
CA GLU A 15 9.78 5.95 -1.98
C GLU A 15 10.46 4.58 -1.87
N LYS A 16 11.08 4.32 -0.72
CA LYS A 16 11.80 3.06 -0.50
C LYS A 16 10.89 1.84 -0.63
N ALA A 17 9.73 1.86 0.04
CA ALA A 17 8.79 0.74 0.01
C ALA A 17 8.25 0.47 -1.41
N THR A 18 8.07 1.53 -2.21
CA THR A 18 7.66 1.43 -3.62
C THR A 18 8.76 0.84 -4.48
N ILE A 19 10.01 1.31 -4.32
CA ILE A 19 11.16 0.78 -5.09
C ILE A 19 11.38 -0.70 -4.76
N ASP A 20 11.32 -1.08 -3.47
CA ASP A 20 11.43 -2.47 -3.04
C ASP A 20 10.32 -3.35 -3.64
N LEU A 21 9.08 -2.82 -3.74
CA LEU A 21 7.96 -3.51 -4.39
C LEU A 21 8.19 -3.69 -5.89
N PHE A 22 8.65 -2.66 -6.59
CA PHE A 22 9.01 -2.76 -8.02
C PHE A 22 10.15 -3.76 -8.24
N LEU A 23 11.16 -3.77 -7.37
CA LEU A 23 12.25 -4.74 -7.44
C LEU A 23 11.73 -6.18 -7.30
N GLN A 24 10.85 -6.43 -6.33
CA GLN A 24 10.20 -7.73 -6.13
C GLN A 24 9.33 -8.12 -7.34
N ALA A 25 8.67 -7.13 -7.96
CA ALA A 25 7.89 -7.32 -9.20
C ALA A 25 8.75 -7.59 -10.44
N GLY A 26 10.06 -7.26 -10.41
CA GLY A 26 11.03 -7.52 -11.49
C GLY A 26 11.62 -6.26 -12.14
N TRP A 27 11.22 -5.06 -11.68
CA TRP A 27 11.78 -3.80 -12.16
C TRP A 27 12.81 -3.24 -11.18
N LYS A 28 14.05 -3.15 -11.63
CA LYS A 28 15.11 -2.48 -10.88
C LYS A 28 15.08 -0.99 -11.21
N ILE A 29 14.72 -0.17 -10.23
CA ILE A 29 14.70 1.30 -10.33
C ILE A 29 15.90 1.84 -9.56
N ASP A 30 16.82 2.51 -10.26
CA ASP A 30 18.04 3.07 -9.65
C ASP A 30 17.83 4.57 -9.36
N THR A 31 17.68 4.91 -8.08
CA THR A 31 17.57 6.30 -7.61
C THR A 31 18.94 6.81 -7.16
N HIS A 32 19.50 7.78 -7.86
CA HIS A 32 20.68 8.50 -7.40
C HIS A 32 20.24 9.72 -6.57
N SER A 33 20.99 10.09 -5.54
CA SER A 33 20.62 11.03 -4.49
C SER A 33 20.13 12.43 -4.94
N ARG A 34 20.26 12.81 -6.22
CA ARG A 34 19.82 14.10 -6.77
C ARG A 34 19.06 13.99 -8.08
N ASN A 35 18.69 12.77 -8.52
CA ASN A 35 17.98 12.57 -9.78
C ASN A 35 16.48 12.38 -9.53
N TYR A 36 15.65 13.17 -10.22
CA TYR A 36 14.19 13.01 -10.23
C TYR A 36 13.69 12.06 -11.31
N PHE A 37 14.60 11.58 -12.16
CA PHE A 37 14.29 10.69 -13.29
C PHE A 37 15.16 9.43 -13.18
N PRO A 38 14.79 8.48 -12.28
CA PRO A 38 15.57 7.28 -12.09
C PRO A 38 15.57 6.41 -13.35
N SER A 39 16.67 5.71 -13.57
CA SER A 39 16.73 4.69 -14.61
C SER A 39 16.00 3.43 -14.17
N VAL A 40 15.47 2.69 -15.13
CA VAL A 40 14.78 1.42 -14.92
C VAL A 40 15.27 0.41 -15.95
N ASN A 41 15.31 -0.87 -15.58
CA ASN A 41 15.73 -1.99 -16.43
C ASN A 41 14.68 -2.40 -17.49
N ASP A 42 13.76 -1.51 -17.84
CA ASP A 42 12.71 -1.72 -18.84
C ASP A 42 12.70 -0.52 -19.80
N PRO A 43 13.06 -0.69 -21.09
CA PRO A 43 13.13 0.40 -22.06
C PRO A 43 11.77 1.01 -22.39
N ASP A 44 10.69 0.30 -22.08
CA ASP A 44 9.32 0.74 -22.31
C ASP A 44 8.79 1.64 -21.17
N LEU A 45 9.53 1.80 -20.06
CA LEU A 45 9.17 2.64 -18.92
C LEU A 45 10.05 3.88 -18.86
N TYR A 46 9.42 5.02 -18.61
CA TYR A 46 10.07 6.26 -18.19
C TYR A 46 9.61 6.59 -16.78
N CYS A 47 10.52 6.65 -15.80
CA CYS A 47 10.20 6.87 -14.41
C CYS A 47 10.48 8.32 -13.96
N ALA A 48 9.59 8.90 -13.16
CA ALA A 48 9.78 10.18 -12.53
C ALA A 48 9.44 10.10 -11.03
N LEU A 49 10.30 10.67 -10.17
CA LEU A 49 10.03 10.82 -8.74
C LEU A 49 9.15 12.04 -8.52
N VAL A 50 7.96 11.82 -7.98
CA VAL A 50 6.94 12.85 -7.76
C VAL A 50 6.39 12.73 -6.35
N ARG A 51 6.12 13.87 -5.68
CA ARG A 51 5.47 13.84 -4.36
C ARG A 51 4.06 13.26 -4.48
N PRO A 52 3.61 12.42 -3.53
CA PRO A 52 2.27 11.84 -3.56
C PRO A 52 1.16 12.89 -3.73
N GLN A 53 1.32 14.08 -3.11
CA GLN A 53 0.39 15.20 -3.19
C GLN A 53 0.20 15.78 -4.60
N GLU A 54 1.20 15.61 -5.46
CA GLU A 54 1.20 16.13 -6.84
C GLU A 54 0.88 15.04 -7.86
N MET A 55 0.98 13.77 -7.46
CA MET A 55 0.87 12.62 -8.38
C MET A 55 -0.45 12.61 -9.14
N ALA A 56 -1.57 12.74 -8.43
CA ALA A 56 -2.90 12.72 -9.04
C ALA A 56 -3.04 13.84 -10.10
N ARG A 57 -2.47 15.02 -9.84
CA ARG A 57 -2.47 16.15 -10.80
C ARG A 57 -1.67 15.81 -12.06
N TYR A 58 -0.45 15.28 -11.94
CA TYR A 58 0.39 14.98 -13.11
C TYR A 58 -0.19 13.84 -13.95
N VAL A 59 -0.89 12.89 -13.31
CA VAL A 59 -1.65 11.86 -14.02
C VAL A 59 -2.88 12.47 -14.70
N MET A 60 -3.62 13.34 -14.02
CA MET A 60 -4.79 14.04 -14.57
C MET A 60 -4.42 14.87 -15.81
N ASP A 61 -3.33 15.62 -15.74
CA ASP A 61 -2.87 16.52 -16.83
C ASP A 61 -2.23 15.73 -17.99
N GLY A 62 -2.06 14.40 -17.90
CA GLY A 62 -1.41 13.57 -18.92
C GLY A 62 0.11 13.75 -19.00
N THR A 63 0.74 14.46 -18.07
CA THR A 63 2.21 14.53 -17.93
C THR A 63 2.77 13.16 -17.58
N LEU A 64 2.05 12.39 -16.76
CA LEU A 64 2.28 10.99 -16.47
C LEU A 64 1.10 10.15 -16.99
N ASP A 65 1.38 8.95 -17.46
CA ASP A 65 0.37 7.98 -17.87
C ASP A 65 -0.15 7.16 -16.68
N LEU A 66 0.76 6.89 -15.74
CA LEU A 66 0.57 5.99 -14.59
C LEU A 66 1.28 6.58 -13.38
N GLY A 67 0.77 6.33 -12.17
CA GLY A 67 1.42 6.77 -10.93
C GLY A 67 0.90 6.05 -9.71
N LEU A 68 1.62 6.19 -8.59
CA LEU A 68 1.22 5.63 -7.30
C LEU A 68 0.97 6.78 -6.31
N THR A 69 -0.23 6.79 -5.72
CA THR A 69 -0.60 7.77 -4.68
C THR A 69 -1.70 7.21 -3.78
N GLY A 70 -2.02 7.91 -2.70
CA GLY A 70 -3.17 7.58 -1.87
C GLY A 70 -4.49 8.02 -2.50
N GLN A 71 -5.57 7.33 -2.17
CA GLN A 71 -6.93 7.69 -2.58
C GLN A 71 -7.32 9.11 -2.12
N ASP A 72 -6.79 9.55 -0.99
CA ASP A 72 -6.95 10.88 -0.42
C ASP A 72 -6.59 11.99 -1.41
N TRP A 73 -5.50 11.85 -2.16
CA TRP A 73 -5.05 12.85 -3.14
C TRP A 73 -5.93 12.91 -4.39
N ILE A 74 -6.57 11.79 -4.75
CA ILE A 74 -7.58 11.76 -5.82
C ILE A 74 -8.83 12.54 -5.38
N ILE A 75 -9.26 12.34 -4.12
CA ILE A 75 -10.40 13.03 -3.51
C ILE A 75 -10.09 14.52 -3.35
N GLU A 76 -8.91 14.86 -2.81
CA GLU A 76 -8.48 16.25 -2.61
C GLU A 76 -8.45 17.05 -3.91
N ARG A 77 -8.10 16.40 -5.03
CA ARG A 77 -8.01 17.03 -6.36
C ARG A 77 -9.30 16.96 -7.17
N ASP A 78 -10.30 16.25 -6.69
CA ASP A 78 -11.60 16.04 -7.39
C ASP A 78 -11.38 15.59 -8.85
N CYS A 79 -10.47 14.63 -9.06
CA CYS A 79 -10.02 14.24 -10.39
C CYS A 79 -10.51 12.85 -10.85
N GLN A 80 -11.53 12.28 -10.21
CA GLN A 80 -12.10 10.96 -10.51
C GLN A 80 -12.62 10.81 -11.94
N ASP A 81 -12.98 11.93 -12.60
CA ASP A 81 -13.46 11.92 -13.97
C ASP A 81 -12.35 11.68 -15.01
N THR A 82 -11.13 12.07 -14.71
CA THR A 82 -9.97 11.97 -15.63
C THR A 82 -8.96 10.91 -15.23
N VAL A 83 -8.93 10.54 -13.95
CA VAL A 83 -8.02 9.54 -13.39
C VAL A 83 -8.81 8.27 -13.06
N ALA A 84 -8.25 7.12 -13.45
CA ALA A 84 -8.78 5.80 -13.10
C ALA A 84 -7.91 5.17 -12.02
N ALA A 85 -8.53 4.65 -10.96
CA ALA A 85 -7.90 3.74 -10.04
C ALA A 85 -7.80 2.36 -10.72
N ILE A 86 -6.58 1.86 -10.91
CA ILE A 86 -6.33 0.57 -11.58
C ILE A 86 -6.42 -0.56 -10.56
N CYS A 87 -5.72 -0.43 -9.43
CA CYS A 87 -5.79 -1.37 -8.32
C CYS A 87 -5.33 -0.71 -7.01
N GLU A 88 -5.82 -1.23 -5.89
CA GLU A 88 -5.25 -0.95 -4.58
C GLU A 88 -3.98 -1.77 -4.37
N LEU A 89 -3.02 -1.18 -3.66
CA LEU A 89 -1.76 -1.79 -3.31
C LEU A 89 -1.60 -1.75 -1.79
N GLU A 90 -1.70 -2.91 -1.16
CA GLU A 90 -1.68 -3.05 0.31
C GLU A 90 -0.24 -2.93 0.85
N TYR A 91 0.32 -1.73 0.79
CA TYR A 91 1.59 -1.40 1.43
C TYR A 91 1.60 0.04 1.92
N SER A 92 2.36 0.29 2.97
CA SER A 92 2.60 1.62 3.51
C SER A 92 4.07 1.79 3.91
N LYS A 93 4.40 2.86 4.61
CA LYS A 93 5.77 3.13 5.06
C LYS A 93 6.32 2.04 6.00
N SER A 94 5.50 1.55 6.93
CA SER A 94 5.96 0.71 8.05
C SER A 94 5.14 -0.57 8.23
N SER A 95 3.95 -0.65 7.65
CA SER A 95 3.05 -1.80 7.79
C SER A 95 2.24 -2.02 6.51
N ASN A 96 1.32 -2.99 6.55
CA ASN A 96 0.32 -3.20 5.51
C ASN A 96 -1.05 -2.61 5.89
N GLN A 97 -1.10 -1.78 6.96
CA GLN A 97 -2.33 -1.16 7.41
C GLN A 97 -2.64 0.09 6.60
N PRO A 98 -3.94 0.40 6.38
CA PRO A 98 -4.33 1.65 5.75
C PRO A 98 -3.90 2.83 6.61
N CYS A 99 -3.54 3.93 5.96
CA CYS A 99 -3.39 5.21 6.63
C CYS A 99 -4.75 5.85 6.87
N ARG A 100 -4.83 6.73 7.86
CA ARG A 100 -6.06 7.43 8.21
C ARG A 100 -5.79 8.93 8.35
N TRP A 101 -6.66 9.73 7.78
CA TRP A 101 -6.74 11.14 8.07
C TRP A 101 -7.63 11.34 9.29
N VAL A 102 -7.08 11.91 10.34
CA VAL A 102 -7.69 12.01 11.65
C VAL A 102 -7.77 13.46 12.11
N LEU A 103 -8.85 13.82 12.81
CA LEU A 103 -8.96 15.06 13.53
C LEU A 103 -8.18 14.95 14.83
N VAL A 104 -7.26 15.87 15.05
CA VAL A 104 -6.32 15.86 16.17
C VAL A 104 -6.34 17.21 16.90
N VAL A 105 -6.32 17.14 18.22
CA VAL A 105 -6.31 18.31 19.12
C VAL A 105 -5.34 18.10 20.29
N PRO A 106 -4.96 19.14 21.04
CA PRO A 106 -4.27 19.00 22.32
C PRO A 106 -5.08 18.12 23.30
N LYS A 107 -4.41 17.43 24.20
CA LYS A 107 -5.08 16.55 25.19
C LYS A 107 -6.12 17.28 26.05
N ASP A 108 -5.84 18.52 26.39
CA ASP A 108 -6.64 19.42 27.24
C ASP A 108 -7.64 20.27 26.44
N SER A 109 -7.69 20.12 25.14
CA SER A 109 -8.62 20.85 24.27
C SER A 109 -10.09 20.56 24.67
N PRO A 110 -10.97 21.58 24.65
CA PRO A 110 -12.40 21.40 24.86
C PRO A 110 -13.12 20.68 23.71
N ILE A 111 -12.49 20.59 22.54
CA ILE A 111 -13.07 19.93 21.36
C ILE A 111 -13.13 18.43 21.58
N GLN A 112 -14.33 17.84 21.72
CA GLN A 112 -14.57 16.43 21.96
C GLN A 112 -15.12 15.67 20.75
N CYS A 113 -15.77 16.37 19.84
CA CYS A 113 -16.39 15.82 18.63
C CYS A 113 -16.21 16.77 17.44
N ILE A 114 -16.71 16.36 16.27
CA ILE A 114 -16.58 17.15 15.03
C ILE A 114 -17.43 18.42 15.10
N GLU A 115 -18.57 18.38 15.79
CA GLU A 115 -19.50 19.47 15.95
C GLU A 115 -18.90 20.66 16.72
N ASP A 116 -17.92 20.41 17.57
CA ASP A 116 -17.18 21.44 18.33
C ASP A 116 -16.24 22.29 17.46
N LEU A 117 -16.11 21.93 16.17
CA LEU A 117 -15.27 22.66 15.22
C LEU A 117 -15.94 23.94 14.68
N GLN A 118 -17.17 24.26 15.08
CA GLN A 118 -17.85 25.47 14.65
C GLN A 118 -17.04 26.73 14.99
N ASN A 119 -16.70 27.54 13.96
CA ASN A 119 -15.87 28.75 14.05
C ASN A 119 -14.43 28.51 14.53
N LYS A 120 -13.89 27.30 14.40
CA LYS A 120 -12.53 26.92 14.76
C LYS A 120 -11.56 27.04 13.58
N LYS A 121 -10.28 27.20 13.89
CA LYS A 121 -9.18 27.18 12.90
C LYS A 121 -8.61 25.77 12.80
N ILE A 122 -8.52 25.24 11.59
CA ILE A 122 -8.04 23.89 11.31
C ILE A 122 -6.92 23.97 10.29
N ALA A 123 -5.78 23.34 10.56
CA ALA A 123 -4.69 23.21 9.59
C ALA A 123 -4.63 21.79 9.03
N THR A 124 -4.42 21.66 7.72
CA THR A 124 -4.34 20.37 7.02
C THR A 124 -3.68 20.48 5.65
N GLU A 125 -3.17 19.37 5.13
CA GLU A 125 -2.81 19.25 3.71
C GLU A 125 -4.05 18.97 2.82
N LEU A 126 -5.13 18.36 3.36
CA LEU A 126 -6.38 18.03 2.64
C LEU A 126 -7.44 19.14 2.85
N VAL A 127 -7.23 20.30 2.25
CA VAL A 127 -8.11 21.47 2.46
C VAL A 127 -9.48 21.25 1.84
N ASN A 128 -9.53 20.83 0.57
CA ASN A 128 -10.79 20.68 -0.17
C ASN A 128 -11.66 19.56 0.43
N PHE A 129 -11.04 18.41 0.73
CA PHE A 129 -11.71 17.33 1.42
C PHE A 129 -12.28 17.79 2.78
N THR A 130 -11.47 18.45 3.60
CA THR A 130 -11.87 18.88 4.96
C THR A 130 -12.99 19.90 4.90
N GLN A 131 -12.92 20.88 3.99
CA GLN A 131 -13.98 21.85 3.77
C GLN A 131 -15.30 21.18 3.35
N LYS A 132 -15.24 20.24 2.38
CA LYS A 132 -16.41 19.48 1.92
C LYS A 132 -17.02 18.66 3.06
N TYR A 133 -16.18 17.94 3.82
CA TYR A 133 -16.56 17.10 4.95
C TYR A 133 -17.32 17.89 6.03
N LEU A 134 -16.83 19.08 6.38
CA LEU A 134 -17.45 19.98 7.35
C LEU A 134 -18.75 20.61 6.81
N LYS A 135 -18.73 21.03 5.54
CA LYS A 135 -19.92 21.60 4.88
C LYS A 135 -21.10 20.62 4.84
N GLU A 136 -20.85 19.34 4.56
CA GLU A 136 -21.88 18.29 4.57
C GLU A 136 -22.52 18.09 5.95
N ARG A 137 -21.83 18.54 7.02
CA ARG A 137 -22.31 18.52 8.42
C ARG A 137 -22.82 19.86 8.92
N ASN A 138 -22.92 20.86 8.03
CA ASN A 138 -23.31 22.23 8.36
C ASN A 138 -22.38 22.91 9.38
N ILE A 139 -21.10 22.56 9.40
CA ILE A 139 -20.08 23.16 10.27
C ILE A 139 -19.26 24.16 9.47
N GLN A 140 -19.17 25.40 10.00
CA GLN A 140 -18.33 26.45 9.44
C GLN A 140 -17.03 26.55 10.24
N ALA A 141 -15.90 26.32 9.58
CA ALA A 141 -14.58 26.44 10.18
C ALA A 141 -13.59 27.10 9.21
N ASP A 142 -12.55 27.72 9.74
CA ASP A 142 -11.44 28.28 8.96
C ASP A 142 -10.41 27.18 8.66
N VAL A 143 -10.50 26.55 7.49
CA VAL A 143 -9.61 25.47 7.07
C VAL A 143 -8.43 26.06 6.29
N GLN A 144 -7.23 25.93 6.84
CA GLN A 144 -6.00 26.51 6.32
C GLN A 144 -5.06 25.42 5.79
N PHE A 145 -4.41 25.70 4.66
CA PHE A 145 -3.36 24.82 4.14
C PHE A 145 -2.14 24.80 5.06
N SER A 146 -1.63 23.61 5.32
CA SER A 146 -0.43 23.39 6.11
C SER A 146 0.46 22.36 5.44
N TRP A 147 1.69 22.74 5.16
CA TRP A 147 2.70 21.85 4.59
C TRP A 147 3.73 21.45 5.63
N GLY A 148 3.72 20.19 6.05
CA GLY A 148 4.66 19.63 7.02
C GLY A 148 4.59 20.25 8.42
N ALA A 149 5.02 19.51 9.43
CA ALA A 149 5.00 19.91 10.84
C ALA A 149 3.65 20.49 11.30
N THR A 150 2.55 19.94 10.77
CA THR A 150 1.19 20.43 11.02
C THR A 150 0.84 20.31 12.50
N GLU A 151 1.33 19.26 13.17
CA GLU A 151 1.17 19.02 14.61
C GLU A 151 1.75 20.15 15.46
N ALA A 152 2.87 20.75 15.04
CA ALA A 152 3.48 21.86 15.75
C ALA A 152 2.55 23.10 15.84
N LYS A 153 1.75 23.34 14.79
CA LYS A 153 0.81 24.49 14.77
C LYS A 153 -0.25 24.38 15.86
N VAL A 154 -0.78 23.20 16.13
CA VAL A 154 -1.79 23.01 17.17
C VAL A 154 -1.15 23.00 18.57
N VAL A 155 0.07 22.50 18.70
CA VAL A 155 0.84 22.55 19.96
C VAL A 155 1.15 24.00 20.35
N GLU A 156 1.55 24.83 19.39
CA GLU A 156 1.85 26.26 19.61
C GLU A 156 0.59 27.16 19.66
N GLY A 157 -0.61 26.59 19.55
CA GLY A 157 -1.87 27.32 19.63
C GLY A 157 -2.14 28.26 18.44
N LEU A 158 -1.51 28.04 17.30
CA LEU A 158 -1.75 28.82 16.06
C LEU A 158 -3.07 28.43 15.42
N VAL A 159 -3.51 27.20 15.64
CA VAL A 159 -4.80 26.65 15.21
C VAL A 159 -5.44 25.84 16.35
N ASP A 160 -6.76 25.65 16.32
CA ASP A 160 -7.50 24.91 17.35
C ASP A 160 -7.40 23.38 17.16
N ALA A 161 -7.26 22.94 15.90
CA ALA A 161 -7.19 21.55 15.53
C ALA A 161 -6.38 21.34 14.25
N VAL A 162 -5.97 20.10 14.00
CA VAL A 162 -5.36 19.70 12.73
C VAL A 162 -6.05 18.46 12.18
N VAL A 163 -6.08 18.34 10.84
CA VAL A 163 -6.41 17.10 10.16
C VAL A 163 -5.12 16.57 9.56
N GLU A 164 -4.68 15.42 10.06
CA GLU A 164 -3.34 14.88 9.81
C GLU A 164 -3.40 13.40 9.45
N ILE A 165 -2.47 12.95 8.59
CA ILE A 165 -2.35 11.54 8.22
C ILE A 165 -1.60 10.76 9.29
N THR A 166 -2.10 9.59 9.62
CA THR A 166 -1.42 8.67 10.53
C THR A 166 -1.67 7.21 10.15
N GLU A 167 -0.70 6.39 10.41
CA GLU A 167 -0.81 4.92 10.32
C GLU A 167 -1.14 4.33 11.71
N THR A 168 -0.31 4.60 12.71
CA THR A 168 -0.42 4.04 14.07
C THR A 168 -0.88 5.05 15.14
N GLY A 169 -0.80 6.33 14.86
CA GLY A 169 -1.07 7.40 15.83
C GLY A 169 0.07 7.63 16.84
N SER A 170 1.22 6.99 16.68
CA SER A 170 2.33 7.10 17.64
C SER A 170 2.91 8.51 17.73
N THR A 171 3.11 9.18 16.59
CA THR A 171 3.60 10.58 16.52
C THR A 171 2.63 11.53 17.21
N ILE A 172 1.34 11.39 16.97
CA ILE A 172 0.29 12.20 17.58
C ILE A 172 0.37 12.10 19.12
N LYS A 173 0.45 10.87 19.65
CA LYS A 173 0.58 10.65 21.10
C LYS A 173 1.89 11.21 21.66
N ALA A 174 3.00 11.08 20.94
CA ALA A 174 4.30 11.58 21.38
C ALA A 174 4.33 13.12 21.54
N HIS A 175 3.56 13.85 20.74
CA HIS A 175 3.43 15.31 20.84
C HIS A 175 2.33 15.77 21.83
N GLY A 176 1.81 14.90 22.69
CA GLY A 176 0.79 15.28 23.66
C GLY A 176 -0.57 15.61 23.07
N LEU A 177 -0.84 15.08 21.88
CA LEU A 177 -2.09 15.27 21.15
C LEU A 177 -3.00 14.03 21.29
N ARG A 178 -4.30 14.20 20.99
CA ARG A 178 -5.27 13.11 20.90
C ARG A 178 -6.08 13.16 19.62
N ILE A 179 -6.45 11.99 19.14
CA ILE A 179 -7.37 11.82 18.02
C ILE A 179 -8.80 11.97 18.52
N VAL A 180 -9.58 12.82 17.86
CA VAL A 180 -11.00 13.05 18.12
C VAL A 180 -11.86 12.17 17.22
N ALA A 181 -11.53 12.13 15.92
CA ALA A 181 -12.29 11.37 14.93
C ALA A 181 -11.40 10.89 13.78
N ASN A 182 -11.81 9.77 13.16
CA ASN A 182 -11.29 9.35 11.85
C ASN A 182 -12.17 9.97 10.76
N LEU A 183 -11.57 10.70 9.83
CA LEU A 183 -12.30 11.39 8.75
C LEU A 183 -12.27 10.62 7.44
N LEU A 184 -11.12 10.02 7.11
CA LEU A 184 -10.91 9.29 5.87
C LEU A 184 -9.88 8.17 6.08
N GLU A 185 -10.19 6.99 5.60
CA GLU A 185 -9.21 5.92 5.43
C GLU A 185 -8.65 5.99 4.02
N THR A 186 -7.34 5.84 3.88
CA THR A 186 -6.67 5.92 2.58
C THR A 186 -5.68 4.78 2.41
N ARG A 187 -5.60 4.27 1.18
CA ARG A 187 -4.66 3.23 0.75
C ARG A 187 -3.91 3.70 -0.47
N THR A 188 -2.71 3.19 -0.66
CA THR A 188 -1.96 3.44 -1.88
C THR A 188 -2.68 2.78 -3.06
N GLN A 189 -2.84 3.53 -4.15
CA GLN A 189 -3.44 3.06 -5.39
C GLN A 189 -2.48 3.25 -6.55
N LEU A 190 -2.51 2.33 -7.49
CA LEU A 190 -1.98 2.53 -8.83
C LEU A 190 -3.07 3.23 -9.64
N ILE A 191 -2.75 4.43 -10.12
CA ILE A 191 -3.69 5.29 -10.86
C ILE A 191 -3.19 5.55 -12.28
N ALA A 192 -4.10 5.65 -13.24
CA ALA A 192 -3.77 5.95 -14.62
C ALA A 192 -4.61 7.10 -15.18
N ASN A 193 -4.05 7.85 -16.14
CA ASN A 193 -4.83 8.74 -16.96
C ASN A 193 -5.80 7.94 -17.83
N LYS A 194 -7.10 8.28 -17.83
CA LYS A 194 -8.11 7.55 -18.60
C LYS A 194 -7.80 7.56 -20.10
N SER A 195 -7.21 8.62 -20.63
CA SER A 195 -6.82 8.67 -22.05
C SER A 195 -5.69 7.67 -22.37
N ALA A 196 -4.78 7.40 -21.44
CA ALA A 196 -3.75 6.39 -21.64
C ALA A 196 -4.34 4.97 -21.73
N LEU A 197 -5.49 4.71 -21.10
CA LEU A 197 -6.18 3.42 -21.19
C LEU A 197 -6.85 3.17 -22.56
N HIS A 198 -7.08 4.21 -23.34
CA HIS A 198 -7.59 4.07 -24.72
C HIS A 198 -6.49 3.71 -25.72
N ASP A 199 -5.22 3.87 -25.38
CA ASP A 199 -4.09 3.39 -26.17
C ASP A 199 -3.83 1.91 -25.84
N PRO A 200 -4.03 0.96 -26.78
CA PRO A 200 -3.93 -0.47 -26.50
C PRO A 200 -2.57 -0.91 -25.94
N TRP A 201 -1.48 -0.29 -26.44
CA TRP A 201 -0.14 -0.62 -25.95
C TRP A 201 0.10 -0.12 -24.53
N LYS A 202 -0.29 1.14 -24.22
CA LYS A 202 -0.19 1.67 -22.87
C LYS A 202 -1.04 0.86 -21.91
N LYS A 203 -2.28 0.52 -22.30
CA LYS A 203 -3.17 -0.31 -21.49
C LYS A 203 -2.55 -1.66 -21.17
N THR A 204 -1.99 -2.36 -22.15
CA THR A 204 -1.31 -3.65 -21.93
C THR A 204 -0.15 -3.50 -20.94
N LYS A 205 0.65 -2.42 -21.06
CA LYS A 205 1.77 -2.17 -20.15
C LYS A 205 1.31 -1.81 -18.74
N ILE A 206 0.22 -1.04 -18.61
CA ILE A 206 -0.43 -0.71 -17.33
C ILE A 206 -0.94 -1.99 -16.65
N ASP A 207 -1.65 -2.85 -17.39
CA ASP A 207 -2.17 -4.13 -16.89
C ASP A 207 -1.02 -5.05 -16.42
N GLN A 208 0.10 -5.09 -17.15
CA GLN A 208 1.30 -5.82 -16.76
C GLN A 208 1.89 -5.30 -15.44
N VAL A 209 2.02 -3.98 -15.30
CA VAL A 209 2.54 -3.35 -14.07
C VAL A 209 1.61 -3.68 -12.90
N ALA A 210 0.30 -3.51 -13.06
CA ALA A 210 -0.69 -3.80 -12.04
C ALA A 210 -0.62 -5.26 -11.57
N LEU A 211 -0.64 -6.20 -12.52
CA LEU A 211 -0.58 -7.63 -12.25
C LEU A 211 0.66 -8.00 -11.43
N LEU A 212 1.84 -7.55 -11.85
CA LEU A 212 3.10 -7.95 -11.21
C LEU A 212 3.31 -7.28 -9.85
N LEU A 213 2.82 -6.04 -9.64
CA LEU A 213 2.83 -5.40 -8.32
C LEU A 213 1.90 -6.12 -7.34
N GLN A 214 0.68 -6.47 -7.78
CA GLN A 214 -0.27 -7.24 -6.97
C GLN A 214 0.28 -8.64 -6.65
N ALA A 215 0.88 -9.32 -7.62
CA ALA A 215 1.51 -10.63 -7.42
C ALA A 215 2.68 -10.58 -6.42
N ALA A 216 3.48 -9.51 -6.45
CA ALA A 216 4.56 -9.29 -5.49
C ALA A 216 4.01 -9.05 -4.07
N LEU A 217 2.93 -8.28 -3.93
CA LEU A 217 2.26 -8.07 -2.63
C LEU A 217 1.63 -9.36 -2.10
N ALA A 218 0.93 -10.12 -2.95
CA ALA A 218 0.34 -11.41 -2.58
C ALA A 218 1.41 -12.38 -2.06
N ALA A 219 2.60 -12.39 -2.66
CA ALA A 219 3.71 -13.24 -2.25
C ALA A 219 4.20 -12.96 -0.82
N ARG A 220 4.07 -11.71 -0.32
CA ARG A 220 4.49 -11.35 1.05
C ARG A 220 3.73 -12.11 2.14
N HIS A 221 2.50 -12.53 1.82
CA HIS A 221 1.62 -13.25 2.74
C HIS A 221 1.70 -14.78 2.59
N HIS A 222 2.49 -15.28 1.64
CA HIS A 222 2.56 -16.70 1.32
C HIS A 222 4.00 -17.23 1.32
N VAL A 223 4.11 -18.52 1.60
CA VAL A 223 5.36 -19.28 1.50
C VAL A 223 5.08 -20.63 0.85
N ILE A 224 6.12 -21.24 0.27
CA ILE A 224 6.09 -22.65 -0.07
C ILE A 224 6.58 -23.44 1.13
N LEU A 225 5.81 -24.45 1.53
CA LEU A 225 6.29 -25.53 2.38
C LEU A 225 6.53 -26.76 1.53
N LYS A 226 7.71 -27.36 1.71
CA LYS A 226 8.06 -28.65 1.12
C LYS A 226 8.51 -29.57 2.23
N MET A 227 8.07 -30.85 2.18
CA MET A 227 8.37 -31.84 3.21
C MET A 227 8.38 -33.25 2.63
N ASN A 228 9.04 -34.16 3.31
CA ASN A 228 8.98 -35.58 3.02
C ASN A 228 8.03 -36.24 4.02
N VAL A 229 7.21 -37.19 3.55
CA VAL A 229 6.17 -37.84 4.34
C VAL A 229 6.14 -39.33 3.98
N PRO A 230 6.04 -40.26 4.96
CA PRO A 230 5.73 -41.65 4.65
C PRO A 230 4.43 -41.75 3.85
N GLU A 231 4.40 -42.55 2.80
CA GLU A 231 3.25 -42.64 1.87
C GLU A 231 1.92 -42.98 2.60
N ASN A 232 1.99 -43.81 3.61
CA ASN A 232 0.82 -44.19 4.42
C ASN A 232 0.28 -43.08 5.33
N GLN A 233 1.03 -41.98 5.48
CA GLN A 233 0.61 -40.79 6.25
C GLN A 233 0.27 -39.60 5.36
N ALA A 234 0.46 -39.70 4.04
CA ALA A 234 0.28 -38.60 3.11
C ALA A 234 -1.13 -37.98 3.17
N ASP A 235 -2.16 -38.81 3.22
CA ASP A 235 -3.56 -38.36 3.28
C ASP A 235 -3.86 -37.52 4.55
N ALA A 236 -3.27 -37.91 5.69
CA ALA A 236 -3.45 -37.17 6.95
C ALA A 236 -2.75 -35.81 6.90
N ILE A 237 -1.57 -35.76 6.32
CA ILE A 237 -0.80 -34.51 6.09
C ILE A 237 -1.56 -33.60 5.11
N VAL A 238 -1.99 -34.12 3.96
CA VAL A 238 -2.74 -33.35 2.94
C VAL A 238 -4.01 -32.72 3.52
N LYS A 239 -4.76 -33.47 4.34
CA LYS A 239 -5.94 -32.97 5.05
C LYS A 239 -5.63 -31.87 6.08
N ALA A 240 -4.42 -31.89 6.66
CA ALA A 240 -3.99 -30.90 7.65
C ALA A 240 -3.48 -29.60 7.02
N LEU A 241 -3.13 -29.59 5.72
CA LEU A 241 -2.54 -28.47 5.01
C LEU A 241 -3.61 -27.46 4.55
N PRO A 242 -3.51 -26.18 4.98
CA PRO A 242 -4.37 -25.09 4.47
C PRO A 242 -3.85 -24.61 3.10
N SER A 243 -3.87 -25.49 2.09
CA SER A 243 -3.32 -25.22 0.77
C SER A 243 -4.12 -24.18 0.01
N LEU A 244 -3.46 -23.38 -0.85
CA LEU A 244 -4.12 -22.40 -1.71
C LEU A 244 -5.15 -23.08 -2.66
N ARG A 245 -4.82 -24.28 -3.16
CA ARG A 245 -5.73 -25.21 -3.89
C ARG A 245 -5.55 -26.62 -3.35
N ALA A 246 -4.59 -27.36 -3.91
CA ALA A 246 -4.22 -28.70 -3.50
C ALA A 246 -2.70 -28.81 -3.46
N PRO A 247 -2.12 -29.57 -2.51
CA PRO A 247 -0.69 -29.81 -2.49
C PRO A 247 -0.26 -30.69 -3.68
N THR A 248 0.97 -30.49 -4.12
CA THR A 248 1.65 -31.41 -5.04
C THR A 248 2.22 -32.57 -4.24
N VAL A 249 1.96 -33.80 -4.66
CA VAL A 249 2.49 -35.01 -4.05
C VAL A 249 3.31 -35.77 -5.10
N SER A 250 4.57 -36.11 -4.80
CA SER A 250 5.47 -36.80 -5.72
C SER A 250 6.24 -37.90 -4.98
N HIS A 251 6.32 -39.11 -5.56
CA HIS A 251 7.10 -40.19 -4.96
C HIS A 251 8.59 -39.90 -4.94
N LEU A 252 9.24 -40.22 -3.82
CA LEU A 252 10.70 -40.18 -3.71
C LEU A 252 11.33 -41.42 -4.36
N TYR A 253 12.53 -41.25 -4.91
CA TYR A 253 13.20 -42.27 -5.67
C TYR A 253 13.52 -43.50 -4.79
N ARG A 254 12.97 -44.67 -5.17
CA ARG A 254 13.18 -46.00 -4.55
C ARG A 254 12.91 -46.06 -3.04
N THR A 255 11.89 -45.36 -2.56
CA THR A 255 11.41 -45.38 -1.17
C THR A 255 9.90 -45.45 -1.12
N ASP A 256 9.36 -45.69 0.07
CA ASP A 256 7.93 -45.59 0.42
C ASP A 256 7.56 -44.22 0.98
N TRP A 257 8.29 -43.19 0.55
CA TRP A 257 8.09 -41.81 0.94
C TRP A 257 7.63 -40.94 -0.25
N VAL A 258 6.88 -39.91 0.07
CA VAL A 258 6.47 -38.88 -0.89
C VAL A 258 6.97 -37.50 -0.47
N ALA A 259 7.30 -36.67 -1.43
CA ALA A 259 7.46 -35.24 -1.23
C ALA A 259 6.11 -34.56 -1.35
N VAL A 260 5.76 -33.73 -0.39
CA VAL A 260 4.57 -32.89 -0.40
C VAL A 260 5.02 -31.43 -0.49
N GLU A 261 4.48 -30.71 -1.48
CA GLU A 261 4.76 -29.28 -1.69
C GLU A 261 3.46 -28.50 -1.78
N THR A 262 3.39 -27.36 -1.09
CA THR A 262 2.18 -26.53 -1.07
C THR A 262 2.50 -25.08 -0.77
N VAL A 263 1.63 -24.17 -1.23
CA VAL A 263 1.64 -22.76 -0.85
C VAL A 263 0.66 -22.54 0.30
N VAL A 264 1.14 -21.93 1.39
CA VAL A 264 0.35 -21.64 2.58
C VAL A 264 0.51 -20.19 3.00
N ASN A 265 -0.44 -19.69 3.79
CA ASN A 265 -0.30 -18.37 4.40
C ASN A 265 0.83 -18.39 5.43
N ARG A 266 1.76 -17.44 5.34
CA ARG A 266 2.93 -17.30 6.23
C ARG A 266 2.56 -17.25 7.72
N SER A 267 1.43 -16.59 8.04
CA SER A 267 0.99 -16.47 9.44
C SER A 267 0.64 -17.80 10.12
N LEU A 268 0.35 -18.84 9.33
CA LEU A 268 -0.03 -20.16 9.84
C LEU A 268 1.18 -21.06 10.08
N VAL A 269 2.33 -20.76 9.49
CA VAL A 269 3.50 -21.66 9.43
C VAL A 269 4.02 -22.03 10.81
N ARG A 270 4.09 -21.05 11.73
CA ARG A 270 4.59 -21.25 13.11
C ARG A 270 3.85 -22.38 13.82
N ASP A 271 2.52 -22.43 13.69
CA ASP A 271 1.68 -23.40 14.38
C ASP A 271 1.48 -24.67 13.55
N LEU A 272 1.70 -24.58 12.23
CA LEU A 272 1.53 -25.68 11.29
C LEU A 272 2.73 -26.65 11.32
N ILE A 273 3.97 -26.15 11.36
CA ILE A 273 5.19 -26.98 11.34
C ILE A 273 5.21 -28.03 12.46
N PRO A 274 4.97 -27.67 13.75
CA PRO A 274 4.94 -28.67 14.84
C PRO A 274 3.84 -29.73 14.63
N LYS A 275 2.67 -29.33 14.11
CA LYS A 275 1.57 -30.25 13.81
C LYS A 275 1.95 -31.25 12.71
N LEU A 276 2.57 -30.77 11.62
CA LEU A 276 3.01 -31.61 10.51
C LEU A 276 4.09 -32.60 10.97
N LYS A 277 5.04 -32.12 11.80
CA LYS A 277 6.06 -32.99 12.39
C LYS A 277 5.45 -34.09 13.27
N GLY A 278 4.42 -33.76 14.07
CA GLY A 278 3.66 -34.73 14.87
C GLY A 278 2.89 -35.77 14.03
N LEU A 279 2.58 -35.45 12.79
CA LEU A 279 1.96 -36.35 11.81
C LEU A 279 2.99 -37.13 10.98
N GLY A 280 4.27 -37.05 11.30
CA GLY A 280 5.32 -37.83 10.64
C GLY A 280 6.02 -37.14 9.47
N ALA A 281 5.77 -35.85 9.22
CA ALA A 281 6.52 -35.10 8.22
C ALA A 281 7.97 -34.87 8.66
N GLU A 282 8.91 -35.02 7.74
CA GLU A 282 10.35 -34.76 7.94
C GLU A 282 10.91 -33.82 6.88
N GLY A 283 12.06 -33.21 7.16
CA GLY A 283 12.74 -32.35 6.21
C GLY A 283 11.86 -31.17 5.76
N ILE A 284 11.10 -30.57 6.69
CA ILE A 284 10.20 -29.47 6.37
C ILE A 284 11.03 -28.24 6.04
N LEU A 285 10.85 -27.72 4.82
CA LEU A 285 11.53 -26.54 4.28
C LEU A 285 10.51 -25.44 4.01
N GLU A 286 10.86 -24.20 4.35
CA GLU A 286 10.09 -23.00 4.04
C GLU A 286 10.84 -22.15 3.01
N TYR A 287 10.17 -21.75 1.93
CA TYR A 287 10.72 -20.88 0.90
C TYR A 287 9.89 -19.61 0.74
N ASP A 288 10.58 -18.47 0.66
CA ASP A 288 9.97 -17.20 0.31
C ASP A 288 9.58 -17.16 -1.17
N LEU A 289 8.43 -16.54 -1.45
CA LEU A 289 7.94 -16.33 -2.79
C LEU A 289 8.23 -14.92 -3.28
N GLN A 290 8.60 -14.78 -4.54
CA GLN A 290 8.76 -13.47 -5.17
C GLN A 290 7.41 -12.95 -5.69
N LYS A 291 6.60 -13.83 -6.27
CA LYS A 291 5.28 -13.50 -6.84
C LYS A 291 4.32 -14.67 -6.68
N VAL A 292 3.05 -14.35 -6.48
CA VAL A 292 1.92 -15.29 -6.56
C VAL A 292 0.90 -14.66 -7.51
N VAL A 293 0.65 -15.31 -8.65
CA VAL A 293 -0.28 -14.84 -9.69
C VAL A 293 -1.56 -15.69 -9.68
#